data_5cef909805c50f00ea3628566fb44af6
#
_entry.id   5cef909805c50f00ea3628566fb44af6
#
_cell.length_a   1.000
_cell.length_b   1.000
_cell.length_c   1.000
_cell.angle_alpha   90.00
_cell.angle_beta   90.00
_cell.angle_gamma   90.00
#
_symmetry.space_group_name_H-M   'P 1'
#
loop_
_entity.id
_entity.type
_entity.pdbx_description
1 polymer ?
#
loop_
_entity_poly.entity_id
_entity_poly.type
_entity_poly.pdbx_seq_one_letter_code
_entity_poly.pdbx_strand_id
1 'polypeptide(L)'
;MEKNKIILRLCYTEFIIFAGVLATMIFHFRKGFGKSFFTLMIIAMLAGCGVSLALKDYLKSIIQSSGFDVAGVHNKKALEKRLQQLQEADDTLNTGIMMFDLNNLKMINDTYGHEEGDVFIQTFASFLTRILTKDSYLARFGGDEFMIIQKNTTWSQLEQMNIRLQTMIDEYNQTADHPLSYAVGYDLSCKNHYYLIMDLLKTADQKMYQDKKYKKQQLASKQQYIIQNGLAQSISSDSLKEKMFTILTNANGTKQYAFLMTDISNFHLINDYWGYETGTKILNFVLKRMELFQESLFVNRYHSDIFVAVIDT
;
A
#
# COMPACT_ATOMS: atom_id res chain seq x y z
N MET A 1 13.58 -15.94 -4.67
CA MET A 1 12.74 -16.60 -5.70
C MET A 1 12.49 -18.09 -5.46
N GLU A 2 13.47 -18.92 -5.13
CA GLU A 2 13.23 -20.36 -4.89
C GLU A 2 12.40 -20.68 -3.64
N LYS A 3 12.58 -19.95 -2.53
CA LYS A 3 11.87 -20.21 -1.27
C LYS A 3 10.36 -19.98 -1.33
N ASN A 4 9.92 -18.93 -2.06
CA ASN A 4 8.48 -18.69 -2.27
C ASN A 4 7.85 -19.74 -3.17
N LYS A 5 8.61 -20.30 -4.15
CA LYS A 5 8.16 -21.44 -4.94
C LYS A 5 7.97 -22.70 -4.09
N ILE A 6 8.75 -22.87 -3.02
CA ILE A 6 8.61 -24.00 -2.09
C ILE A 6 7.33 -23.84 -1.26
N ILE A 7 7.06 -22.65 -0.72
CA ILE A 7 5.83 -22.37 0.06
C ILE A 7 4.58 -22.53 -0.83
N LEU A 8 4.60 -21.96 -2.04
CA LEU A 8 3.51 -22.09 -3.01
C LEU A 8 3.28 -23.57 -3.40
N ARG A 9 4.35 -24.33 -3.61
CA ARG A 9 4.26 -25.78 -3.89
C ARG A 9 3.68 -26.55 -2.69
N LEU A 10 4.03 -26.19 -1.46
CA LEU A 10 3.46 -26.79 -0.25
C LEU A 10 1.96 -26.50 -0.13
N CYS A 11 1.52 -25.26 -0.34
CA CYS A 11 0.11 -24.91 -0.35
C CYS A 11 -0.66 -25.62 -1.46
N TYR A 12 -0.07 -25.77 -2.65
CA TYR A 12 -0.69 -26.48 -3.78
C TYR A 12 -0.78 -27.99 -3.52
N THR A 13 0.25 -28.59 -2.91
CA THR A 13 0.20 -30.00 -2.50
C THR A 13 -0.84 -30.26 -1.42
N GLU A 14 -1.01 -29.35 -0.46
CA GLU A 14 -2.06 -29.43 0.56
C GLU A 14 -3.45 -29.39 -0.07
N PHE A 15 -3.68 -28.48 -1.02
CA PHE A 15 -4.96 -28.40 -1.74
C PHE A 15 -5.27 -29.68 -2.50
N ILE A 16 -4.28 -30.30 -3.17
CA ILE A 16 -4.45 -31.56 -3.87
C ILE A 16 -4.80 -32.70 -2.90
N ILE A 17 -4.08 -32.76 -1.76
CA ILE A 17 -4.35 -33.78 -0.72
C ILE A 17 -5.76 -33.59 -0.16
N PHE A 18 -6.18 -32.35 0.13
CA PHE A 18 -7.51 -32.03 0.61
C PHE A 18 -8.61 -32.43 -0.38
N ALA A 19 -8.43 -32.10 -1.66
CA ALA A 19 -9.36 -32.48 -2.72
C ALA A 19 -9.44 -34.00 -2.91
N GLY A 20 -8.31 -34.71 -2.79
CA GLY A 20 -8.25 -36.17 -2.84
C GLY A 20 -8.97 -36.85 -1.66
N VAL A 21 -8.78 -36.31 -0.44
CA VAL A 21 -9.48 -36.80 0.77
C VAL A 21 -11.00 -36.57 0.63
N LEU A 22 -11.41 -35.40 0.17
CA LEU A 22 -12.83 -35.08 -0.04
C LEU A 22 -13.47 -36.01 -1.09
N ALA A 23 -12.80 -36.27 -2.21
CA ALA A 23 -13.27 -37.20 -3.25
C ALA A 23 -13.39 -38.62 -2.71
N THR A 24 -12.44 -39.09 -1.91
CA THR A 24 -12.49 -40.42 -1.25
C THR A 24 -13.62 -40.47 -0.23
N MET A 25 -13.89 -39.42 0.52
CA MET A 25 -15.03 -39.33 1.43
C MET A 25 -16.36 -39.50 0.67
N ILE A 26 -16.53 -38.75 -0.42
CA ILE A 26 -17.75 -38.82 -1.26
C ILE A 26 -17.93 -40.21 -1.85
N PHE A 27 -16.87 -40.85 -2.33
CA PHE A 27 -16.89 -42.19 -2.91
C PHE A 27 -17.31 -43.27 -1.89
N HIS A 28 -16.73 -43.22 -0.67
CA HIS A 28 -17.04 -44.18 0.39
C HIS A 28 -18.40 -43.91 1.03
N PHE A 29 -18.87 -42.66 1.06
CA PHE A 29 -20.27 -42.36 1.47
C PHE A 29 -21.29 -43.05 0.60
N ARG A 30 -21.06 -43.09 -0.72
CA ARG A 30 -21.94 -43.81 -1.67
C ARG A 30 -21.91 -45.33 -1.50
N LYS A 31 -20.87 -45.90 -0.88
CA LYS A 31 -20.73 -47.33 -0.62
C LYS A 31 -21.25 -47.79 0.75
N GLY A 32 -21.84 -46.89 1.56
CA GLY A 32 -22.50 -47.25 2.83
C GLY A 32 -21.51 -47.52 4.00
N PHE A 33 -20.30 -46.94 3.96
CA PHE A 33 -19.37 -47.05 5.09
C PHE A 33 -19.92 -46.37 6.34
N GLY A 34 -19.69 -47.00 7.52
CA GLY A 34 -20.26 -46.57 8.79
C GLY A 34 -19.71 -45.21 9.29
N LYS A 35 -20.45 -44.56 10.19
CA LYS A 35 -20.14 -43.25 10.79
C LYS A 35 -18.69 -43.16 11.36
N SER A 36 -18.19 -44.25 11.92
CA SER A 36 -16.81 -44.31 12.51
C SER A 36 -15.72 -44.08 11.48
N PHE A 37 -15.91 -44.49 10.23
CA PHE A 37 -14.94 -44.25 9.16
C PHE A 37 -14.86 -42.76 8.82
N PHE A 38 -15.99 -42.06 8.73
CA PHE A 38 -16.02 -40.63 8.47
C PHE A 38 -15.40 -39.82 9.63
N THR A 39 -15.66 -40.24 10.88
CA THR A 39 -15.04 -39.59 12.05
C THR A 39 -13.52 -39.72 12.02
N LEU A 40 -13.00 -40.89 11.67
CA LEU A 40 -11.55 -41.13 11.57
C LEU A 40 -10.92 -40.28 10.45
N MET A 41 -11.59 -40.14 9.31
CA MET A 41 -11.11 -39.32 8.21
C MET A 41 -11.12 -37.84 8.54
N ILE A 42 -12.11 -37.33 9.26
CA ILE A 42 -12.16 -35.95 9.73
C ILE A 42 -11.02 -35.68 10.72
N ILE A 43 -10.77 -36.61 11.65
CA ILE A 43 -9.64 -36.50 12.61
C ILE A 43 -8.31 -36.47 11.85
N ALA A 44 -8.10 -37.34 10.87
CA ALA A 44 -6.88 -37.37 10.07
C ALA A 44 -6.68 -36.07 9.28
N MET A 45 -7.75 -35.49 8.76
CA MET A 45 -7.72 -34.22 8.04
C MET A 45 -7.38 -33.05 8.97
N LEU A 46 -7.97 -32.98 10.16
CA LEU A 46 -7.68 -31.97 11.16
C LEU A 46 -6.23 -32.09 11.67
N ALA A 47 -5.74 -33.31 11.85
CA ALA A 47 -4.34 -33.57 12.21
C ALA A 47 -3.38 -33.10 11.10
N GLY A 48 -3.72 -33.37 9.82
CA GLY A 48 -2.97 -32.89 8.67
C GLY A 48 -2.89 -31.37 8.60
N CYS A 49 -4.01 -30.68 8.79
CA CYS A 49 -4.05 -29.21 8.87
C CYS A 49 -3.19 -28.68 10.05
N GLY A 50 -3.25 -29.33 11.20
CA GLY A 50 -2.42 -28.94 12.36
C GLY A 50 -0.92 -29.07 12.10
N VAL A 51 -0.51 -30.17 11.45
CA VAL A 51 0.90 -30.37 11.04
C VAL A 51 1.35 -29.33 10.03
N SER A 52 0.49 -28.97 9.08
CA SER A 52 0.80 -27.97 8.09
C SER A 52 0.99 -26.57 8.70
N LEU A 53 0.10 -26.17 9.60
CA LEU A 53 0.23 -24.90 10.33
C LEU A 53 1.51 -24.87 11.16
N ALA A 54 1.81 -25.93 11.91
CA ALA A 54 3.04 -26.05 12.68
C ALA A 54 4.30 -26.00 11.80
N LEU A 55 4.25 -26.59 10.60
CA LEU A 55 5.35 -26.54 9.64
C LEU A 55 5.55 -25.13 9.07
N LYS A 56 4.46 -24.43 8.78
CA LYS A 56 4.51 -23.02 8.36
C LYS A 56 5.15 -22.14 9.42
N ASP A 57 4.74 -22.28 10.69
CA ASP A 57 5.31 -21.54 11.81
C ASP A 57 6.78 -21.88 12.04
N TYR A 58 7.15 -23.14 11.92
CA TYR A 58 8.53 -23.59 12.02
C TYR A 58 9.41 -23.04 10.90
N LEU A 59 8.92 -23.07 9.63
CA LEU A 59 9.64 -22.47 8.49
C LEU A 59 9.78 -20.96 8.64
N LYS A 60 8.73 -20.26 9.12
CA LYS A 60 8.77 -18.83 9.43
C LYS A 60 9.82 -18.54 10.52
N SER A 61 9.89 -19.36 11.56
CA SER A 61 10.89 -19.27 12.62
C SER A 61 12.32 -19.48 12.09
N ILE A 62 12.54 -20.44 11.20
CA ILE A 62 13.84 -20.66 10.54
C ILE A 62 14.23 -19.46 9.67
N ILE A 63 13.30 -18.90 8.89
CA ILE A 63 13.55 -17.73 8.06
C ILE A 63 13.91 -16.54 8.95
N GLN A 64 13.18 -16.32 10.04
CA GLN A 64 13.49 -15.26 11.01
C GLN A 64 14.84 -15.48 11.73
N SER A 65 15.19 -16.72 12.02
CA SER A 65 16.49 -17.05 12.64
C SER A 65 17.66 -16.96 11.65
N SER A 66 17.40 -17.08 10.35
CA SER A 66 18.43 -16.95 9.29
C SER A 66 18.90 -15.53 9.05
N GLY A 67 18.31 -14.53 9.72
CA GLY A 67 18.68 -13.12 9.55
C GLY A 67 18.07 -12.42 8.35
N PHE A 68 17.15 -13.11 7.61
CA PHE A 68 16.46 -12.54 6.44
C PHE A 68 14.95 -12.40 6.69
N ASP A 69 14.32 -11.46 5.99
CA ASP A 69 12.88 -11.22 5.93
C ASP A 69 12.23 -11.95 4.74
N VAL A 70 10.90 -12.00 4.72
CA VAL A 70 10.11 -12.52 3.58
C VAL A 70 10.36 -11.75 2.27
N ALA A 71 10.78 -10.51 2.35
CA ALA A 71 11.18 -9.68 1.22
C ALA A 71 12.56 -10.04 0.64
N GLY A 72 13.29 -10.99 1.22
CA GLY A 72 14.61 -11.41 0.76
C GLY A 72 15.76 -10.50 1.19
N VAL A 73 15.52 -9.53 2.04
CA VAL A 73 16.49 -8.61 2.64
C VAL A 73 16.74 -8.96 4.10
N HIS A 74 17.75 -8.35 4.75
CA HIS A 74 17.99 -8.61 6.16
C HIS A 74 16.80 -8.18 7.02
N ASN A 75 16.55 -8.92 8.10
CA ASN A 75 15.48 -8.62 9.03
C ASN A 75 15.96 -7.68 10.15
N LYS A 76 15.02 -7.22 10.99
CA LYS A 76 15.26 -6.34 12.13
C LYS A 76 16.38 -6.84 13.05
N LYS A 77 16.38 -8.13 13.41
CA LYS A 77 17.38 -8.73 14.30
C LYS A 77 18.79 -8.67 13.70
N ALA A 78 18.92 -8.93 12.41
CA ALA A 78 20.19 -8.82 11.71
C ALA A 78 20.67 -7.37 11.62
N LEU A 79 19.74 -6.42 11.41
CA LEU A 79 20.03 -4.99 11.43
C LEU A 79 20.53 -4.52 12.80
N GLU A 80 19.82 -4.86 13.88
CA GLU A 80 20.23 -4.51 15.26
C GLU A 80 21.64 -4.98 15.56
N LYS A 81 21.97 -6.24 15.20
CA LYS A 81 23.33 -6.76 15.34
C LYS A 81 24.36 -5.97 14.52
N ARG A 82 24.00 -5.56 13.29
CA ARG A 82 24.88 -4.76 12.42
C ARG A 82 25.12 -3.35 13.00
N LEU A 83 24.08 -2.70 13.50
CA LEU A 83 24.19 -1.40 14.16
C LEU A 83 25.05 -1.46 15.41
N GLN A 84 24.88 -2.50 16.24
CA GLN A 84 25.72 -2.74 17.42
C GLN A 84 27.20 -2.90 17.04
N GLN A 85 27.52 -3.67 16.02
CA GLN A 85 28.89 -3.82 15.52
C GLN A 85 29.50 -2.49 15.08
N LEU A 86 28.72 -1.63 14.41
CA LEU A 86 29.19 -0.31 13.99
C LEU A 86 29.39 0.63 15.17
N GLN A 87 28.55 0.53 16.20
CA GLN A 87 28.68 1.31 17.43
C GLN A 87 29.90 0.89 18.25
N GLU A 88 30.15 -0.41 18.39
CA GLU A 88 31.30 -0.94 19.12
C GLU A 88 32.63 -0.64 18.42
N ALA A 89 32.63 -0.63 17.10
CA ALA A 89 33.81 -0.31 16.30
C ALA A 89 34.12 1.19 16.24
N ASP A 90 33.17 2.05 16.61
CA ASP A 90 33.22 3.52 16.44
C ASP A 90 33.67 3.91 15.02
N ASP A 91 33.25 3.11 14.04
CA ASP A 91 33.66 3.23 12.61
C ASP A 91 32.48 3.69 11.76
N THR A 92 32.11 4.95 11.90
CA THR A 92 31.03 5.57 11.12
C THR A 92 31.53 6.53 10.05
N LEU A 93 32.84 6.75 9.96
CA LEU A 93 33.40 7.67 8.96
C LEU A 93 33.05 7.22 7.54
N ASN A 94 32.57 8.17 6.72
CA ASN A 94 32.06 7.94 5.37
C ASN A 94 30.96 6.85 5.31
N THR A 95 30.16 6.78 6.37
CA THR A 95 28.99 5.88 6.44
C THR A 95 27.72 6.71 6.27
N GLY A 96 26.90 6.36 5.30
CA GLY A 96 25.57 6.91 5.09
C GLY A 96 24.49 5.95 5.58
N ILE A 97 23.40 6.50 6.10
CA ILE A 97 22.16 5.78 6.37
C ILE A 97 21.07 6.37 5.51
N MET A 98 20.33 5.52 4.81
CA MET A 98 19.10 5.87 4.11
C MET A 98 17.95 5.11 4.74
N MET A 99 16.91 5.80 5.17
CA MET A 99 15.69 5.23 5.71
C MET A 99 14.54 5.45 4.76
N PHE A 100 13.72 4.43 4.58
CA PHE A 100 12.59 4.43 3.66
C PHE A 100 11.33 3.95 4.38
N ASP A 101 10.22 4.59 4.06
CA ASP A 101 8.87 4.21 4.52
C ASP A 101 8.00 4.04 3.27
N LEU A 102 7.55 2.81 3.03
CA LEU A 102 6.71 2.46 1.88
C LEU A 102 5.27 2.89 2.14
N ASN A 103 4.78 3.86 1.38
CA ASN A 103 3.45 4.38 1.55
C ASN A 103 2.36 3.37 1.10
N ASN A 104 1.16 3.53 1.62
CA ASN A 104 -0.07 2.83 1.20
C ASN A 104 -0.11 1.32 1.45
N LEU A 105 0.88 0.71 2.12
CA LEU A 105 0.88 -0.73 2.42
C LEU A 105 -0.37 -1.17 3.18
N LYS A 106 -0.80 -0.38 4.17
CA LYS A 106 -2.03 -0.69 4.93
C LYS A 106 -3.25 -0.73 4.02
N MET A 107 -3.38 0.23 3.12
CA MET A 107 -4.48 0.28 2.15
C MET A 107 -4.48 -0.95 1.24
N ILE A 108 -3.31 -1.36 0.73
CA ILE A 108 -3.15 -2.57 -0.09
C ILE A 108 -3.61 -3.80 0.70
N ASN A 109 -3.14 -3.96 1.94
CA ASN A 109 -3.54 -5.07 2.81
C ASN A 109 -5.05 -5.10 3.07
N ASP A 110 -5.64 -3.95 3.39
CA ASP A 110 -7.06 -3.83 3.74
C ASP A 110 -7.97 -4.06 2.52
N THR A 111 -7.50 -3.73 1.30
CA THR A 111 -8.30 -3.82 0.07
C THR A 111 -8.11 -5.14 -0.67
N TYR A 112 -6.87 -5.64 -0.76
CA TYR A 112 -6.50 -6.79 -1.61
C TYR A 112 -5.98 -7.99 -0.80
N GLY A 113 -5.84 -7.84 0.52
CA GLY A 113 -5.34 -8.87 1.41
C GLY A 113 -3.83 -8.85 1.61
N HIS A 114 -3.38 -9.59 2.63
CA HIS A 114 -1.97 -9.61 3.03
C HIS A 114 -1.03 -10.23 1.99
N GLU A 115 -1.53 -11.13 1.14
CA GLU A 115 -0.73 -11.74 0.08
C GLU A 115 -0.29 -10.68 -0.95
N GLU A 116 -1.20 -9.78 -1.33
CA GLU A 116 -0.90 -8.67 -2.23
C GLU A 116 0.02 -7.64 -1.57
N GLY A 117 -0.18 -7.36 -0.27
CA GLY A 117 0.75 -6.54 0.51
C GLY A 117 2.16 -7.12 0.57
N ASP A 118 2.31 -8.44 0.67
CA ASP A 118 3.62 -9.11 0.62
C ASP A 118 4.27 -8.96 -0.77
N VAL A 119 3.52 -9.07 -1.86
CA VAL A 119 4.00 -8.79 -3.22
C VAL A 119 4.45 -7.35 -3.35
N PHE A 120 3.67 -6.40 -2.83
CA PHE A 120 3.97 -4.97 -2.83
C PHE A 120 5.28 -4.65 -2.11
N ILE A 121 5.48 -5.24 -0.92
CA ILE A 121 6.73 -5.15 -0.14
C ILE A 121 7.91 -5.76 -0.90
N GLN A 122 7.74 -6.96 -1.48
CA GLN A 122 8.80 -7.65 -2.24
C GLN A 122 9.20 -6.86 -3.49
N THR A 123 8.23 -6.24 -4.15
CA THR A 123 8.47 -5.38 -5.32
C THR A 123 9.33 -4.20 -4.93
N PHE A 124 8.99 -3.47 -3.87
CA PHE A 124 9.79 -2.35 -3.39
C PHE A 124 11.20 -2.79 -2.94
N ALA A 125 11.32 -3.90 -2.19
CA ALA A 125 12.60 -4.46 -1.78
C ALA A 125 13.48 -4.84 -2.98
N SER A 126 12.89 -5.29 -4.09
CA SER A 126 13.61 -5.59 -5.32
C SER A 126 14.24 -4.34 -5.95
N PHE A 127 13.54 -3.21 -5.94
CA PHE A 127 14.09 -1.92 -6.40
C PHE A 127 15.20 -1.43 -5.49
N LEU A 128 15.02 -1.51 -4.16
CA LEU A 128 16.09 -1.18 -3.22
C LEU A 128 17.34 -2.04 -3.44
N THR A 129 17.17 -3.33 -3.69
CA THR A 129 18.29 -4.25 -3.97
C THR A 129 19.07 -3.84 -5.22
N ARG A 130 18.40 -3.31 -6.26
CA ARG A 130 19.04 -2.89 -7.52
C ARG A 130 19.89 -1.64 -7.41
N ILE A 131 19.71 -0.82 -6.39
CA ILE A 131 20.54 0.37 -6.14
C ILE A 131 21.74 0.08 -5.24
N LEU A 132 21.83 -1.10 -4.63
CA LEU A 132 22.91 -1.46 -3.71
C LEU A 132 24.26 -1.51 -4.42
N THR A 133 25.31 -1.21 -3.65
CA THR A 133 26.71 -1.44 -4.00
C THR A 133 27.28 -2.57 -3.14
N LYS A 134 28.55 -2.93 -3.35
CA LYS A 134 29.24 -3.96 -2.56
C LYS A 134 29.32 -3.62 -1.05
N ASP A 135 29.31 -2.32 -0.71
CA ASP A 135 29.47 -1.81 0.65
C ASP A 135 28.11 -1.46 1.29
N SER A 136 27.00 -1.90 0.67
CA SER A 136 25.64 -1.67 1.16
C SER A 136 25.16 -2.80 2.03
N TYR A 137 24.37 -2.46 3.05
CA TYR A 137 23.61 -3.39 3.89
C TYR A 137 22.15 -2.96 3.90
N LEU A 138 21.27 -3.74 3.29
CA LEU A 138 19.82 -3.48 3.22
C LEU A 138 19.08 -4.36 4.21
N ALA A 139 18.20 -3.74 5.01
CA ALA A 139 17.33 -4.43 5.95
C ALA A 139 15.91 -3.87 5.93
N ARG A 140 14.93 -4.71 6.28
CA ARG A 140 13.56 -4.33 6.63
C ARG A 140 13.41 -4.47 8.15
N PHE A 141 13.04 -3.38 8.83
CA PHE A 141 12.98 -3.35 10.29
C PHE A 141 11.58 -3.08 10.85
N GLY A 142 10.65 -2.65 9.99
CA GLY A 142 9.23 -2.45 10.29
C GLY A 142 8.33 -3.11 9.26
N GLY A 143 7.02 -2.87 9.34
CA GLY A 143 6.05 -3.37 8.36
C GLY A 143 6.30 -2.82 6.95
N ASP A 144 6.52 -1.52 6.86
CA ASP A 144 6.73 -0.70 5.66
C ASP A 144 8.09 0.00 5.65
N GLU A 145 8.94 -0.25 6.65
CA GLU A 145 10.19 0.49 6.89
C GLU A 145 11.42 -0.31 6.47
N PHE A 146 12.27 0.32 5.67
CA PHE A 146 13.54 -0.24 5.18
C PHE A 146 14.70 0.69 5.50
N MET A 147 15.89 0.11 5.63
CA MET A 147 17.13 0.84 5.88
C MET A 147 18.25 0.32 5.00
N ILE A 148 19.00 1.25 4.40
CA ILE A 148 20.30 0.96 3.78
C ILE A 148 21.39 1.63 4.64
N ILE A 149 22.36 0.84 5.07
CA ILE A 149 23.62 1.33 5.60
C ILE A 149 24.65 1.23 4.47
N GLN A 150 25.21 2.36 4.07
CA GLN A 150 26.18 2.45 2.98
C GLN A 150 27.53 2.91 3.52
N LYS A 151 28.53 2.03 3.50
CA LYS A 151 29.92 2.41 3.87
C LYS A 151 30.66 2.98 2.67
N ASN A 152 31.77 3.68 2.95
CA ASN A 152 32.66 4.26 1.94
C ASN A 152 31.91 5.12 0.93
N THR A 153 31.02 5.99 1.40
CA THR A 153 30.12 6.77 0.55
C THR A 153 30.30 8.29 0.72
N THR A 154 29.67 9.02 -0.19
CA THR A 154 29.60 10.48 -0.22
C THR A 154 28.14 10.93 -0.34
N TRP A 155 27.87 12.20 -0.06
CA TRP A 155 26.54 12.80 -0.27
C TRP A 155 26.04 12.60 -1.71
N SER A 156 26.89 12.87 -2.70
CA SER A 156 26.53 12.72 -4.11
C SER A 156 26.15 11.28 -4.45
N GLN A 157 26.81 10.29 -3.86
CA GLN A 157 26.48 8.89 -4.08
C GLN A 157 25.13 8.49 -3.47
N LEU A 158 24.84 8.96 -2.25
CA LEU A 158 23.53 8.72 -1.62
C LEU A 158 22.39 9.38 -2.42
N GLU A 159 22.63 10.62 -2.88
CA GLU A 159 21.68 11.33 -3.74
C GLU A 159 21.45 10.59 -5.07
N GLN A 160 22.50 10.12 -5.73
CA GLN A 160 22.41 9.33 -6.95
C GLN A 160 21.66 8.00 -6.74
N MET A 161 21.86 7.34 -5.58
CA MET A 161 21.09 6.15 -5.22
C MET A 161 19.60 6.47 -5.14
N ASN A 162 19.23 7.58 -4.49
CA ASN A 162 17.83 7.99 -4.40
C ASN A 162 17.24 8.38 -5.76
N ILE A 163 17.94 9.15 -6.58
CA ILE A 163 17.50 9.52 -7.94
C ILE A 163 17.29 8.27 -8.79
N ARG A 164 18.20 7.32 -8.73
CA ARG A 164 18.11 6.07 -9.48
C ARG A 164 16.92 5.22 -9.03
N LEU A 165 16.66 5.16 -7.72
CA LEU A 165 15.48 4.49 -7.16
C LEU A 165 14.20 5.14 -7.67
N GLN A 166 14.11 6.48 -7.59
CA GLN A 166 12.94 7.23 -8.03
C GLN A 166 12.66 7.00 -9.51
N THR A 167 13.68 7.07 -10.37
CA THR A 167 13.52 6.82 -11.81
C THR A 167 12.98 5.43 -12.09
N MET A 168 13.50 4.39 -11.44
CA MET A 168 13.02 3.01 -11.64
C MET A 168 11.57 2.84 -11.15
N ILE A 169 11.19 3.51 -10.06
CA ILE A 169 9.82 3.47 -9.54
C ILE A 169 8.88 4.25 -10.44
N ASP A 170 9.28 5.40 -10.96
CA ASP A 170 8.47 6.19 -11.90
C ASP A 170 8.21 5.41 -13.21
N GLU A 171 9.22 4.70 -13.73
CA GLU A 171 9.07 3.81 -14.87
C GLU A 171 8.09 2.65 -14.56
N TYR A 172 8.25 2.01 -13.42
CA TYR A 172 7.36 0.93 -12.98
C TYR A 172 5.91 1.41 -12.84
N ASN A 173 5.71 2.58 -12.26
CA ASN A 173 4.39 3.16 -11.99
C ASN A 173 3.59 3.52 -13.25
N GLN A 174 4.24 3.59 -14.43
CA GLN A 174 3.52 3.86 -15.69
C GLN A 174 2.56 2.73 -16.07
N THR A 175 2.84 1.50 -15.66
CA THR A 175 2.08 0.30 -16.03
C THR A 175 1.66 -0.54 -14.84
N ALA A 176 2.00 -0.13 -13.61
CA ALA A 176 1.72 -0.89 -12.39
C ALA A 176 0.25 -0.80 -12.00
N ASP A 177 -0.34 -1.95 -11.66
CA ASP A 177 -1.67 -2.00 -11.04
C ASP A 177 -1.67 -1.34 -9.66
N HIS A 178 -0.56 -1.45 -8.94
CA HIS A 178 -0.33 -0.90 -7.61
C HIS A 178 0.90 0.02 -7.61
N PRO A 179 0.72 1.33 -7.87
CA PRO A 179 1.84 2.27 -7.92
C PRO A 179 2.58 2.37 -6.58
N LEU A 180 3.91 2.29 -6.65
CA LEU A 180 4.78 2.44 -5.49
C LEU A 180 5.02 3.91 -5.18
N SER A 181 4.95 4.25 -3.90
CA SER A 181 5.34 5.55 -3.36
C SER A 181 6.06 5.34 -2.03
N TYR A 182 7.06 6.14 -1.75
CA TYR A 182 7.84 6.02 -0.51
C TYR A 182 8.26 7.39 0.00
N ALA A 183 8.52 7.48 1.30
CA ALA A 183 9.27 8.57 1.91
C ALA A 183 10.71 8.13 2.12
N VAL A 184 11.65 9.07 2.04
CA VAL A 184 13.07 8.80 2.24
C VAL A 184 13.74 9.90 3.04
N GLY A 185 14.62 9.49 3.94
CA GLY A 185 15.53 10.39 4.62
C GLY A 185 16.91 9.75 4.68
N TYR A 186 17.95 10.54 4.45
CA TYR A 186 19.31 10.04 4.52
C TYR A 186 20.26 11.08 5.10
N ASP A 187 21.31 10.58 5.72
CA ASP A 187 22.41 11.39 6.25
C ASP A 187 23.74 10.66 6.13
N LEU A 188 24.83 11.41 6.29
CA LEU A 188 26.19 10.94 6.10
C LEU A 188 27.08 11.40 7.25
N SER A 189 27.76 10.46 7.90
CA SER A 189 28.88 10.76 8.79
C SER A 189 30.16 10.95 7.99
N CYS A 190 30.78 12.12 8.07
CA CYS A 190 32.02 12.46 7.37
C CYS A 190 32.95 13.30 8.25
N LYS A 191 34.17 13.57 7.79
CA LYS A 191 35.18 14.33 8.57
C LYS A 191 34.69 15.67 9.11
N ASN A 192 33.84 16.36 8.35
CA ASN A 192 33.33 17.69 8.73
C ASN A 192 32.03 17.59 9.55
N HIS A 193 31.40 16.42 9.56
CA HIS A 193 30.13 16.13 10.23
C HIS A 193 30.16 14.67 10.73
N TYR A 194 30.90 14.46 11.82
CA TYR A 194 31.00 13.13 12.41
C TYR A 194 29.81 12.86 13.33
N TYR A 195 29.15 11.74 13.08
CA TYR A 195 28.06 11.26 13.90
C TYR A 195 28.38 9.88 14.48
N LEU A 196 28.00 9.66 15.71
CA LEU A 196 27.79 8.30 16.21
C LEU A 196 26.65 7.64 15.42
N ILE A 197 26.70 6.32 15.28
CA ILE A 197 25.72 5.61 14.45
C ILE A 197 24.27 5.88 14.85
N MET A 198 23.98 6.05 16.14
CA MET A 198 22.64 6.33 16.64
C MET A 198 22.16 7.75 16.32
N ASP A 199 23.07 8.73 16.33
CA ASP A 199 22.74 10.11 15.94
C ASP A 199 22.49 10.21 14.43
N LEU A 200 23.33 9.52 13.63
CA LEU A 200 23.17 9.43 12.19
C LEU A 200 21.81 8.81 11.81
N LEU A 201 21.43 7.74 12.51
CA LEU A 201 20.13 7.08 12.33
C LEU A 201 18.98 8.02 12.67
N LYS A 202 19.05 8.71 13.81
CA LYS A 202 18.05 9.69 14.25
C LYS A 202 17.87 10.82 13.23
N THR A 203 18.97 11.31 12.66
CA THR A 203 18.92 12.39 11.67
C THR A 203 18.28 11.92 10.36
N ALA A 204 18.62 10.71 9.91
CA ALA A 204 18.01 10.11 8.73
C ALA A 204 16.51 9.89 8.92
N ASP A 205 16.09 9.40 10.09
CA ASP A 205 14.68 9.19 10.45
C ASP A 205 13.89 10.52 10.45
N GLN A 206 14.44 11.56 11.07
CA GLN A 206 13.83 12.89 11.05
C GLN A 206 13.63 13.43 9.63
N LYS A 207 14.62 13.25 8.75
CA LYS A 207 14.51 13.65 7.34
C LYS A 207 13.47 12.84 6.58
N MET A 208 13.38 11.53 6.81
CA MET A 208 12.33 10.67 6.24
C MET A 208 10.93 11.12 6.67
N TYR A 209 10.76 11.42 7.96
CA TYR A 209 9.50 11.94 8.47
C TYR A 209 9.13 13.30 7.84
N GLN A 210 10.12 14.20 7.65
CA GLN A 210 9.90 15.47 6.95
C GLN A 210 9.50 15.28 5.49
N ASP A 211 10.17 14.37 4.77
CA ASP A 211 9.83 14.02 3.38
C ASP A 211 8.40 13.44 3.29
N LYS A 212 8.03 12.52 4.21
CA LYS A 212 6.68 11.97 4.30
C LYS A 212 5.63 13.07 4.50
N LYS A 213 5.89 14.00 5.41
CA LYS A 213 5.00 15.15 5.67
C LYS A 213 4.92 16.08 4.46
N TYR A 214 6.04 16.39 3.84
CA TYR A 214 6.12 17.24 2.66
C TYR A 214 5.34 16.65 1.48
N LYS A 215 5.55 15.38 1.15
CA LYS A 215 4.84 14.67 0.08
C LYS A 215 3.32 14.64 0.35
N LYS A 216 2.91 14.39 1.59
CA LYS A 216 1.50 14.44 1.98
C LYS A 216 0.90 15.85 1.82
N GLN A 217 1.64 16.89 2.17
CA GLN A 217 1.20 18.28 1.98
C GLN A 217 1.15 18.67 0.49
N GLN A 218 2.12 18.25 -0.30
CA GLN A 218 2.13 18.47 -1.76
C GLN A 218 0.92 17.81 -2.44
N LEU A 219 0.60 16.57 -2.05
CA LEU A 219 -0.58 15.88 -2.53
C LEU A 219 -1.86 16.64 -2.15
N ALA A 220 -1.98 17.08 -0.90
CA ALA A 220 -3.12 17.85 -0.44
C ALA A 220 -3.23 19.21 -1.15
N SER A 221 -2.13 19.92 -1.34
CA SER A 221 -2.10 21.20 -2.07
C SER A 221 -2.43 21.04 -3.55
N LYS A 222 -1.92 19.97 -4.20
CA LYS A 222 -2.23 19.63 -5.58
C LYS A 222 -3.71 19.27 -5.72
N GLN A 223 -4.27 18.56 -4.75
CA GLN A 223 -5.68 18.25 -4.68
C GLN A 223 -6.52 19.52 -4.56
N GLN A 224 -6.15 20.44 -3.67
CA GLN A 224 -6.83 21.69 -3.48
C GLN A 224 -6.73 22.60 -4.73
N TYR A 225 -5.56 22.61 -5.39
CA TYR A 225 -5.36 23.34 -6.66
C TYR A 225 -6.24 22.77 -7.79
N ILE A 226 -6.33 21.45 -7.91
CA ILE A 226 -7.19 20.79 -8.90
C ILE A 226 -8.66 21.04 -8.60
N ILE A 227 -9.06 21.03 -7.31
CA ILE A 227 -10.41 21.38 -6.89
C ILE A 227 -10.73 22.83 -7.23
N GLN A 228 -9.78 23.75 -7.08
CA GLN A 228 -9.99 25.17 -7.37
C GLN A 228 -9.97 25.52 -8.86
N ASN A 229 -9.17 24.83 -9.66
CA ASN A 229 -8.88 25.24 -11.06
C ASN A 229 -9.31 24.24 -12.14
N GLY A 230 -9.65 23.02 -11.80
CA GLY A 230 -9.89 21.95 -12.78
C GLY A 230 -11.28 21.32 -12.78
N LEU A 231 -12.12 21.66 -11.81
CA LEU A 231 -13.46 21.11 -11.68
C LEU A 231 -14.51 22.19 -11.86
N ALA A 232 -15.62 21.84 -12.48
CA ALA A 232 -16.86 22.57 -12.34
C ALA A 232 -17.03 22.96 -10.86
N GLN A 233 -17.11 24.24 -10.58
CA GLN A 233 -17.12 24.81 -9.25
C GLN A 233 -18.10 24.04 -8.35
N SER A 234 -17.62 23.50 -7.24
CA SER A 234 -18.53 22.97 -6.24
C SER A 234 -19.42 24.11 -5.77
N ILE A 235 -20.73 23.86 -5.75
CA ILE A 235 -21.68 24.85 -5.28
C ILE A 235 -21.56 24.99 -3.77
N SER A 236 -21.45 26.22 -3.26
CA SER A 236 -21.47 26.43 -1.82
C SER A 236 -22.85 26.08 -1.23
N SER A 237 -22.88 25.73 0.06
CA SER A 237 -24.15 25.46 0.77
C SER A 237 -25.17 26.58 0.60
N ASP A 238 -24.73 27.84 0.63
CA ASP A 238 -25.61 28.99 0.50
C ASP A 238 -26.09 29.18 -0.93
N SER A 239 -25.22 29.00 -1.92
CA SER A 239 -25.62 29.02 -3.34
C SER A 239 -26.57 27.87 -3.69
N LEU A 240 -26.40 26.68 -3.07
CA LEU A 240 -27.32 25.56 -3.23
C LEU A 240 -28.71 25.91 -2.67
N LYS A 241 -28.77 26.48 -1.46
CA LYS A 241 -30.03 26.93 -0.83
C LYS A 241 -30.74 27.98 -1.68
N GLU A 242 -30.01 28.95 -2.20
CA GLU A 242 -30.54 30.01 -3.06
C GLU A 242 -31.11 29.44 -4.35
N LYS A 243 -30.39 28.52 -5.01
CA LYS A 243 -30.88 27.81 -6.20
C LYS A 243 -32.13 26.97 -5.92
N MET A 244 -32.13 26.21 -4.80
CA MET A 244 -33.30 25.44 -4.39
C MET A 244 -34.49 26.34 -4.11
N PHE A 245 -34.29 27.45 -3.39
CA PHE A 245 -35.34 28.43 -3.11
C PHE A 245 -35.90 29.01 -4.40
N THR A 246 -35.06 29.37 -5.38
CA THR A 246 -35.47 29.87 -6.69
C THR A 246 -36.32 28.84 -7.44
N ILE A 247 -35.92 27.54 -7.45
CA ILE A 247 -36.69 26.47 -8.10
C ILE A 247 -38.07 26.32 -7.44
N LEU A 248 -38.10 26.28 -6.08
CA LEU A 248 -39.33 26.11 -5.32
C LEU A 248 -40.28 27.31 -5.42
N THR A 249 -39.77 28.55 -5.46
CA THR A 249 -40.60 29.76 -5.60
C THR A 249 -41.16 29.93 -6.99
N ASN A 250 -40.48 29.42 -8.01
CA ASN A 250 -40.98 29.43 -9.40
C ASN A 250 -41.94 28.25 -9.68
N ALA A 251 -42.16 27.38 -8.73
CA ALA A 251 -43.11 26.27 -8.83
C ALA A 251 -44.55 26.76 -8.72
N ASN A 252 -45.34 26.59 -9.77
CA ASN A 252 -46.77 26.96 -9.79
C ASN A 252 -47.67 25.99 -9.00
N GLY A 253 -47.25 25.50 -7.85
CA GLY A 253 -48.02 24.69 -6.88
C GLY A 253 -48.48 23.29 -7.33
N THR A 254 -48.29 22.94 -8.61
CA THR A 254 -48.70 21.66 -9.23
C THR A 254 -47.51 20.76 -9.56
N LYS A 255 -46.28 21.26 -9.50
CA LYS A 255 -45.10 20.51 -9.84
C LYS A 255 -44.49 19.83 -8.61
N GLN A 256 -44.09 18.59 -8.80
CA GLN A 256 -43.34 17.83 -7.79
C GLN A 256 -41.85 17.81 -8.15
N TYR A 257 -41.01 17.94 -7.16
CA TYR A 257 -39.56 17.90 -7.35
C TYR A 257 -38.94 16.84 -6.47
N ALA A 258 -38.00 16.09 -7.02
CA ALA A 258 -37.16 15.19 -6.25
C ALA A 258 -35.78 15.83 -6.05
N PHE A 259 -35.25 15.72 -4.84
CA PHE A 259 -33.90 16.11 -4.51
C PHE A 259 -33.03 14.84 -4.37
N LEU A 260 -32.03 14.72 -5.21
CA LEU A 260 -31.10 13.59 -5.22
C LEU A 260 -29.75 14.06 -4.71
N MET A 261 -29.20 13.35 -3.73
CA MET A 261 -27.82 13.49 -3.28
C MET A 261 -27.11 12.14 -3.45
N THR A 262 -25.99 12.13 -4.13
CA THR A 262 -25.19 10.92 -4.39
C THR A 262 -23.75 11.14 -3.98
N ASP A 263 -23.09 10.06 -3.61
CA ASP A 263 -21.70 10.00 -3.17
C ASP A 263 -20.96 8.92 -3.97
N ILE A 264 -19.68 9.12 -4.27
CA ILE A 264 -18.85 8.08 -4.89
C ILE A 264 -18.20 7.25 -3.80
N SER A 265 -18.70 6.03 -3.64
CA SER A 265 -18.17 5.12 -2.62
C SER A 265 -16.65 4.93 -2.76
N ASN A 266 -15.94 5.08 -1.64
CA ASN A 266 -14.49 4.90 -1.59
C ASN A 266 -13.68 5.80 -2.53
N PHE A 267 -14.16 6.99 -2.86
CA PHE A 267 -13.49 7.91 -3.79
C PHE A 267 -12.05 8.25 -3.38
N HIS A 268 -11.77 8.30 -2.08
CA HIS A 268 -10.41 8.49 -1.56
C HIS A 268 -9.45 7.38 -2.05
N LEU A 269 -9.91 6.13 -2.15
CA LEU A 269 -9.09 5.03 -2.67
C LEU A 269 -8.74 5.23 -4.15
N ILE A 270 -9.66 5.80 -4.93
CA ILE A 270 -9.40 6.13 -6.34
C ILE A 270 -8.26 7.16 -6.41
N ASN A 271 -8.31 8.21 -5.59
CA ASN A 271 -7.27 9.23 -5.55
C ASN A 271 -5.93 8.67 -5.07
N ASP A 272 -5.97 7.83 -4.04
CA ASP A 272 -4.77 7.23 -3.45
C ASP A 272 -4.10 6.23 -4.41
N TYR A 273 -4.90 5.54 -5.22
CA TYR A 273 -4.46 4.44 -6.07
C TYR A 273 -4.06 4.88 -7.48
N TRP A 274 -4.92 5.69 -8.13
CA TRP A 274 -4.73 6.13 -9.52
C TRP A 274 -4.40 7.62 -9.63
N GLY A 275 -4.22 8.29 -8.49
CA GLY A 275 -3.90 9.70 -8.41
C GLY A 275 -5.09 10.63 -8.65
N TYR A 276 -4.93 11.87 -8.20
CA TYR A 276 -5.98 12.90 -8.23
C TYR A 276 -6.44 13.29 -9.63
N GLU A 277 -5.57 13.13 -10.64
CA GLU A 277 -5.95 13.39 -12.04
C GLU A 277 -7.02 12.41 -12.51
N THR A 278 -6.88 11.13 -12.15
CA THR A 278 -7.87 10.09 -12.44
C THR A 278 -9.15 10.33 -11.64
N GLY A 279 -9.05 10.65 -10.35
CA GLY A 279 -10.19 11.02 -9.54
C GLY A 279 -10.96 12.22 -10.13
N THR A 280 -10.24 13.24 -10.62
CA THR A 280 -10.83 14.40 -11.30
C THR A 280 -11.58 14.00 -12.57
N LYS A 281 -11.01 13.10 -13.38
CA LYS A 281 -11.68 12.57 -14.59
C LYS A 281 -12.97 11.85 -14.24
N ILE A 282 -12.98 11.08 -13.16
CA ILE A 282 -14.17 10.35 -12.66
C ILE A 282 -15.23 11.33 -12.16
N LEU A 283 -14.86 12.35 -11.38
CA LEU A 283 -15.80 13.37 -10.92
C LEU A 283 -16.46 14.11 -12.10
N ASN A 284 -15.67 14.50 -13.10
CA ASN A 284 -16.19 15.13 -14.30
C ASN A 284 -17.08 14.19 -15.13
N PHE A 285 -16.73 12.90 -15.18
CA PHE A 285 -17.55 11.90 -15.86
C PHE A 285 -18.92 11.74 -15.17
N VAL A 286 -18.93 11.63 -13.85
CA VAL A 286 -20.17 11.50 -13.06
C VAL A 286 -21.04 12.75 -13.25
N LEU A 287 -20.46 13.94 -13.11
CA LEU A 287 -21.20 15.21 -13.32
C LEU A 287 -21.85 15.25 -14.71
N LYS A 288 -21.09 15.00 -15.78
CA LYS A 288 -21.60 14.95 -17.15
C LYS A 288 -22.70 13.92 -17.34
N ARG A 289 -22.59 12.77 -16.68
CA ARG A 289 -23.64 11.74 -16.76
C ARG A 289 -24.92 12.16 -16.06
N MET A 290 -24.82 12.84 -14.92
CA MET A 290 -25.98 13.38 -14.21
C MET A 290 -26.64 14.53 -15.00
N GLU A 291 -25.88 15.36 -15.70
CA GLU A 291 -26.39 16.43 -16.56
C GLU A 291 -27.18 15.92 -17.80
N LEU A 292 -26.95 14.66 -18.19
CA LEU A 292 -27.68 14.03 -19.31
C LEU A 292 -29.09 13.53 -18.95
N PHE A 293 -29.47 13.55 -17.66
CA PHE A 293 -30.85 13.25 -17.27
C PHE A 293 -31.77 14.40 -17.72
N GLN A 294 -32.70 14.10 -18.63
CA GLN A 294 -33.58 15.11 -19.26
C GLN A 294 -34.50 15.82 -18.27
N GLU A 295 -34.84 15.16 -17.16
CA GLU A 295 -35.68 15.66 -16.07
C GLU A 295 -34.91 16.50 -15.06
N SER A 296 -33.57 16.63 -15.19
CA SER A 296 -32.78 17.40 -14.25
C SER A 296 -32.89 18.89 -14.52
N LEU A 297 -33.42 19.62 -13.52
CA LEU A 297 -33.47 21.08 -13.53
C LEU A 297 -32.16 21.73 -13.08
N PHE A 298 -31.41 20.99 -12.29
CA PHE A 298 -30.17 21.44 -11.73
C PHE A 298 -29.33 20.24 -11.33
N VAL A 299 -28.06 20.24 -11.70
CA VAL A 299 -27.05 19.25 -11.29
C VAL A 299 -25.79 20.02 -10.93
N ASN A 300 -25.19 19.69 -9.80
CA ASN A 300 -23.88 20.25 -9.46
C ASN A 300 -23.15 19.35 -8.47
N ARG A 301 -21.84 19.56 -8.35
CA ARG A 301 -21.03 19.00 -7.30
C ARG A 301 -21.16 19.85 -6.04
N TYR A 302 -21.53 19.25 -4.92
CA TYR A 302 -21.73 19.94 -3.65
C TYR A 302 -20.45 20.03 -2.83
N HIS A 303 -19.80 18.90 -2.60
CA HIS A 303 -18.59 18.84 -1.80
C HIS A 303 -17.80 17.57 -2.12
N SER A 304 -16.46 17.64 -2.22
CA SER A 304 -15.57 16.48 -2.46
C SER A 304 -16.07 15.56 -3.60
N ASP A 305 -16.71 14.47 -3.30
CA ASP A 305 -17.25 13.41 -4.14
C ASP A 305 -18.78 13.34 -4.11
N ILE A 306 -19.43 14.33 -3.47
CA ILE A 306 -20.89 14.42 -3.32
C ILE A 306 -21.47 15.29 -4.44
N PHE A 307 -22.47 14.76 -5.12
CA PHE A 307 -23.24 15.46 -6.16
C PHE A 307 -24.68 15.64 -5.71
N VAL A 308 -25.28 16.71 -6.19
CA VAL A 308 -26.69 17.03 -5.95
C VAL A 308 -27.40 17.28 -7.28
N ALA A 309 -28.62 16.81 -7.38
CA ALA A 309 -29.51 17.09 -8.49
C ALA A 309 -30.91 17.44 -8.00
N VAL A 310 -31.60 18.32 -8.71
CA VAL A 310 -33.02 18.58 -8.58
C VAL A 310 -33.71 18.12 -9.86
N ILE A 311 -34.69 17.26 -9.71
CA ILE A 311 -35.41 16.59 -10.80
C ILE A 311 -36.87 17.03 -10.79
N ASP A 312 -37.47 17.35 -11.94
CA ASP A 312 -38.90 17.57 -12.15
C ASP A 312 -39.54 16.17 -12.30
N THR A 313 -40.54 15.82 -11.46
CA THR A 313 -41.16 14.47 -11.39
C THR A 313 -42.63 14.50 -11.80
#